data_b3ada5bfc06d9ca9654015af7a6236e8
#
_entry.id   b3ada5bfc06d9ca9654015af7a6236e8
#
_cell.length_a   1.000
_cell.length_b   1.000
_cell.length_c   1.000
_cell.angle_alpha   90.00
_cell.angle_beta   90.00
_cell.angle_gamma   90.00
#
_symmetry.space_group_name_H-M   'P 1'
#
loop_
_entity.id
_entity.type
_entity.pdbx_description
1 polymer ?
#
loop_
_entity_poly.entity_id
_entity_poly.type
_entity_poly.pdbx_seq_one_letter_code
_entity_poly.pdbx_strand_id
1 'polypeptide(L)'
;MCIRDRLKGVNDTERDFDAWSDFINKKKIDFRYRELMQTGDNLNYFNKYHVPSKIFKDYLIKNKWDSIDRVSDAGPSINYVNPSSKGKFGIIAPYSKDFCKSCNRLRVTAKGELRLCLFGNTGVSLRPLLKDASQKKDLLNLILTQLRLKKNLTILNSEIQAQLHI
;
A
#
# COMPACT_ATOMS: atom_id res chain seq x y z
N MET A 1 10.97 -11.56 -2.44
CA MET A 1 9.64 -10.94 -2.27
C MET A 1 8.95 -10.86 -3.64
N CYS A 2 7.69 -11.26 -3.73
CA CYS A 2 6.86 -11.17 -4.93
C CYS A 2 5.60 -10.36 -4.60
N ILE A 3 5.23 -9.38 -5.44
CA ILE A 3 4.00 -8.59 -5.29
C ILE A 3 3.14 -8.77 -6.52
N ARG A 4 1.85 -9.04 -6.33
CA ARG A 4 0.85 -9.19 -7.41
C ARG A 4 -0.38 -8.35 -7.08
N ASP A 5 -0.89 -7.67 -8.08
CA ASP A 5 -2.21 -7.07 -8.00
C ASP A 5 -3.26 -8.17 -8.02
N ARG A 6 -4.29 -8.01 -7.20
CA ARG A 6 -5.42 -8.89 -7.18
C ARG A 6 -6.53 -8.30 -8.03
N LEU A 7 -6.95 -9.06 -9.03
CA LEU A 7 -7.88 -8.63 -10.06
C LEU A 7 -9.04 -9.63 -10.17
N LYS A 8 -10.25 -9.10 -10.20
CA LYS A 8 -11.49 -9.86 -10.36
C LYS A 8 -11.45 -10.69 -11.65
N GLY A 9 -11.77 -11.98 -11.55
CA GLY A 9 -11.80 -12.92 -12.66
C GLY A 9 -10.43 -13.31 -13.21
N VAL A 10 -9.33 -12.92 -12.56
CA VAL A 10 -7.96 -13.25 -12.98
C VAL A 10 -7.21 -14.08 -11.94
N ASN A 11 -7.23 -13.66 -10.68
CA ASN A 11 -6.49 -14.31 -9.60
C ASN A 11 -7.16 -14.08 -8.24
N ASP A 12 -8.48 -14.14 -8.20
CA ASP A 12 -9.30 -13.81 -7.03
C ASP A 12 -10.11 -15.00 -6.47
N THR A 13 -9.90 -16.18 -7.01
CA THR A 13 -10.58 -17.39 -6.56
C THR A 13 -9.83 -18.12 -5.43
N GLU A 14 -10.53 -18.97 -4.67
CA GLU A 14 -9.87 -19.84 -3.66
C GLU A 14 -8.82 -20.76 -4.30
N ARG A 15 -9.06 -21.25 -5.52
CA ARG A 15 -8.09 -22.07 -6.28
C ARG A 15 -6.77 -21.34 -6.53
N ASP A 16 -6.84 -20.04 -6.84
CA ASP A 16 -5.64 -19.23 -7.05
C ASP A 16 -4.87 -19.06 -5.73
N PHE A 17 -5.59 -18.90 -4.61
CA PHE A 17 -4.98 -18.77 -3.29
C PHE A 17 -4.32 -20.08 -2.85
N ASP A 18 -4.98 -21.23 -3.10
CA ASP A 18 -4.42 -22.56 -2.83
C ASP A 18 -3.14 -22.80 -3.61
N ALA A 19 -3.12 -22.47 -4.90
CA ALA A 19 -1.93 -22.59 -5.74
C ALA A 19 -0.75 -21.77 -5.21
N TRP A 20 -1.01 -20.54 -4.73
CA TRP A 20 0.03 -19.72 -4.13
C TRP A 20 0.44 -20.22 -2.74
N SER A 21 -0.50 -20.74 -1.94
CA SER A 21 -0.21 -21.37 -0.65
C SER A 21 0.72 -22.55 -0.83
N ASP A 22 0.43 -23.44 -1.76
CA ASP A 22 1.26 -24.61 -2.07
C ASP A 22 2.66 -24.22 -2.54
N PHE A 23 2.75 -23.14 -3.31
CA PHE A 23 4.02 -22.64 -3.79
C PHE A 23 4.89 -22.08 -2.65
N ILE A 24 4.33 -21.25 -1.78
CA ILE A 24 5.09 -20.62 -0.69
C ILE A 24 5.34 -21.56 0.49
N ASN A 25 4.49 -22.57 0.69
CA ASN A 25 4.72 -23.61 1.70
C ASN A 25 6.05 -24.36 1.46
N LYS A 26 6.44 -24.49 0.22
CA LYS A 26 7.68 -25.17 -0.20
C LYS A 26 8.89 -24.25 -0.30
N LYS A 27 8.69 -22.94 -0.34
CA LYS A 27 9.75 -21.96 -0.63
C LYS A 27 9.74 -20.80 0.36
N LYS A 28 10.92 -20.37 0.81
CA LYS A 28 11.10 -19.20 1.68
C LYS A 28 10.90 -17.91 0.88
N ILE A 29 9.66 -17.59 0.55
CA ILE A 29 9.28 -16.42 -0.25
C ILE A 29 8.24 -15.59 0.49
N ASP A 30 8.43 -14.28 0.53
CA ASP A 30 7.39 -13.33 0.93
C ASP A 30 6.55 -13.00 -0.31
N PHE A 31 5.31 -13.47 -0.34
CA PHE A 31 4.35 -13.18 -1.40
C PHE A 31 3.32 -12.17 -0.90
N ARG A 32 3.05 -11.13 -1.68
CA ARG A 32 2.10 -10.08 -1.30
C ARG A 32 1.04 -9.89 -2.36
N TYR A 33 -0.22 -9.95 -1.95
CA TYR A 33 -1.32 -9.42 -2.71
C TYR A 33 -1.48 -7.93 -2.44
N ARG A 34 -1.61 -7.17 -3.50
CA ARG A 34 -1.97 -5.76 -3.46
C ARG A 34 -3.39 -5.60 -3.99
N GLU A 35 -4.26 -5.01 -3.19
CA GLU A 35 -5.58 -4.58 -3.64
C GLU A 35 -5.42 -3.50 -4.70
N LEU A 36 -6.16 -3.60 -5.80
CA LEU A 36 -6.08 -2.65 -6.89
C LEU A 36 -6.42 -1.25 -6.41
N MET A 37 -5.62 -0.27 -6.82
CA MET A 37 -5.78 1.13 -6.43
C MET A 37 -6.37 1.93 -7.57
N GLN A 38 -7.37 2.76 -7.25
CA GLN A 38 -7.86 3.77 -8.19
C GLN A 38 -6.89 4.96 -8.16
N THR A 39 -6.17 5.16 -9.25
CA THR A 39 -5.15 6.21 -9.39
C THR A 39 -5.23 6.82 -10.78
N GLY A 40 -5.12 8.16 -10.88
CA GLY A 40 -5.19 8.86 -12.17
C GLY A 40 -6.52 8.59 -12.88
N ASP A 41 -6.44 8.20 -14.14
CA ASP A 41 -7.55 7.96 -15.07
C ASP A 41 -8.00 6.49 -15.18
N ASN A 42 -7.58 5.63 -14.27
CA ASN A 42 -7.88 4.20 -14.32
C ASN A 42 -9.25 3.77 -13.78
N LEU A 43 -10.22 4.69 -13.62
CA LEU A 43 -11.50 4.42 -12.98
C LEU A 43 -12.27 3.25 -13.61
N ASN A 44 -12.34 3.19 -14.93
CA ASN A 44 -13.04 2.10 -15.64
C ASN A 44 -12.36 0.74 -15.39
N TYR A 45 -11.04 0.71 -15.41
CA TYR A 45 -10.27 -0.49 -15.09
C TYR A 45 -10.48 -0.89 -13.62
N PHE A 46 -10.43 0.07 -12.72
CA PHE A 46 -10.67 -0.15 -11.29
C PHE A 46 -12.06 -0.75 -11.06
N ASN A 47 -13.13 -0.13 -11.59
CA ASN A 47 -14.51 -0.61 -11.40
C ASN A 47 -14.70 -2.04 -11.94
N LYS A 48 -14.02 -2.39 -13.03
CA LYS A 48 -14.11 -3.72 -13.65
C LYS A 48 -13.38 -4.80 -12.85
N TYR A 49 -12.20 -4.48 -12.32
CA TYR A 49 -11.27 -5.49 -11.79
C TYR A 49 -10.98 -5.38 -10.29
N HIS A 50 -11.51 -4.38 -9.61
CA HIS A 50 -11.30 -4.24 -8.16
C HIS A 50 -11.95 -5.39 -7.39
N VAL A 51 -11.20 -5.92 -6.41
CA VAL A 51 -11.66 -6.93 -5.45
C VAL A 51 -11.18 -6.50 -4.06
N PRO A 52 -12.08 -6.39 -3.08
CA PRO A 52 -11.70 -6.02 -1.71
C PRO A 52 -10.73 -7.04 -1.10
N SER A 53 -9.71 -6.55 -0.42
CA SER A 53 -8.70 -7.39 0.25
C SER A 53 -9.30 -8.29 1.35
N LYS A 54 -10.49 -7.96 1.86
CA LYS A 54 -11.20 -8.74 2.87
C LYS A 54 -11.36 -10.21 2.47
N ILE A 55 -11.70 -10.50 1.21
CA ILE A 55 -11.90 -11.87 0.74
C ILE A 55 -10.63 -12.72 0.93
N PHE A 56 -9.46 -12.17 0.60
CA PHE A 56 -8.19 -12.89 0.80
C PHE A 56 -7.80 -12.96 2.27
N LYS A 57 -8.10 -11.93 3.05
CA LYS A 57 -7.90 -11.96 4.51
C LYS A 57 -8.71 -13.08 5.15
N ASP A 58 -10.00 -13.21 4.79
CA ASP A 58 -10.89 -14.26 5.32
C ASP A 58 -10.38 -15.65 4.92
N TYR A 59 -9.89 -15.83 3.69
CA TYR A 59 -9.23 -17.08 3.25
C TYR A 59 -8.01 -17.41 4.11
N LEU A 60 -7.13 -16.45 4.38
CA LEU A 60 -5.94 -16.69 5.20
C LEU A 60 -6.31 -17.12 6.62
N ILE A 61 -7.28 -16.45 7.25
CA ILE A 61 -7.76 -16.80 8.59
C ILE A 61 -8.38 -18.21 8.60
N LYS A 62 -9.23 -18.53 7.62
CA LYS A 62 -9.85 -19.88 7.45
C LYS A 62 -8.78 -20.98 7.35
N ASN A 63 -7.65 -20.68 6.71
CA ASN A 63 -6.54 -21.61 6.49
C ASN A 63 -5.41 -21.49 7.54
N LYS A 64 -5.72 -20.98 8.73
CA LYS A 64 -4.81 -20.92 9.89
C LYS A 64 -3.52 -20.13 9.63
N TRP A 65 -3.63 -19.05 8.89
CA TRP A 65 -2.59 -18.05 8.76
C TRP A 65 -2.81 -16.96 9.79
N ASP A 66 -1.84 -16.72 10.67
CA ASP A 66 -1.90 -15.73 11.72
C ASP A 66 -1.24 -14.43 11.27
N SER A 67 -1.90 -13.31 11.55
CA SER A 67 -1.30 -12.00 11.29
C SER A 67 -0.19 -11.72 12.28
N ILE A 68 0.91 -11.15 11.79
CA ILE A 68 1.99 -10.67 12.64
C ILE A 68 2.00 -9.15 12.69
N ASP A 69 2.32 -8.61 13.87
CA ASP A 69 2.39 -7.18 14.07
C ASP A 69 3.38 -6.53 13.13
N ARG A 70 3.00 -5.35 12.66
CA ARG A 70 3.82 -4.58 11.75
C ARG A 70 4.92 -3.85 12.52
N VAL A 71 6.17 -4.03 12.10
CA VAL A 71 7.29 -3.21 12.59
C VAL A 71 7.14 -1.78 12.07
N SER A 72 7.47 -0.77 12.89
CA SER A 72 7.24 0.66 12.60
C SER A 72 7.78 1.11 11.24
N ASP A 73 8.92 0.59 10.82
CA ASP A 73 9.58 0.94 9.56
C ASP A 73 9.23 0.04 8.38
N ALA A 74 8.37 -0.97 8.63
CA ALA A 74 7.91 -1.87 7.57
C ALA A 74 7.03 -1.14 6.56
N GLY A 75 6.97 -1.68 5.35
CA GLY A 75 6.05 -1.22 4.31
C GLY A 75 4.58 -1.41 4.72
N PRO A 76 3.61 -1.01 3.89
CA PRO A 76 2.19 -0.99 4.22
C PRO A 76 1.52 -2.37 4.26
N SER A 77 2.28 -3.45 4.14
CA SER A 77 1.75 -4.81 4.15
C SER A 77 1.47 -5.30 5.56
N ILE A 78 0.28 -5.87 5.78
CA ILE A 78 0.04 -6.75 6.92
C ILE A 78 0.51 -8.13 6.51
N ASN A 79 1.41 -8.72 7.29
CA ASN A 79 1.99 -10.02 6.97
C ASN A 79 1.31 -11.14 7.77
N TYR A 80 1.23 -12.31 7.15
CA TYR A 80 0.62 -13.51 7.71
C TYR A 80 1.61 -14.67 7.63
N VAL A 81 1.67 -15.45 8.68
CA VAL A 81 2.52 -16.63 8.82
C VAL A 81 1.68 -17.87 9.13
N ASN A 82 2.16 -19.02 8.69
CA ASN A 82 1.60 -20.31 9.07
C ASN A 82 2.78 -21.21 9.49
N PRO A 83 2.72 -21.89 10.65
CA PRO A 83 3.82 -22.75 11.13
C PRO A 83 4.26 -23.84 10.13
N SER A 84 3.32 -24.30 9.29
CA SER A 84 3.59 -25.30 8.27
C SER A 84 4.19 -24.73 6.98
N SER A 85 4.32 -23.41 6.87
CA SER A 85 4.82 -22.74 5.67
C SER A 85 6.24 -22.21 5.84
N LYS A 86 7.05 -22.36 4.79
CA LYS A 86 8.39 -21.74 4.74
C LYS A 86 8.36 -20.25 4.38
N GLY A 87 7.32 -19.81 3.70
CA GLY A 87 7.14 -18.44 3.24
C GLY A 87 6.07 -17.69 4.02
N LYS A 88 5.77 -16.48 3.57
CA LYS A 88 4.77 -15.59 4.19
C LYS A 88 3.84 -15.03 3.14
N PHE A 89 2.57 -14.83 3.54
CA PHE A 89 1.69 -13.95 2.81
C PHE A 89 1.73 -12.52 3.35
N GLY A 90 1.44 -11.56 2.48
CA GLY A 90 1.21 -10.19 2.86
C GLY A 90 0.01 -9.61 2.12
N ILE A 91 -0.69 -8.69 2.77
CA ILE A 91 -1.81 -7.94 2.18
C ILE A 91 -1.48 -6.46 2.22
N ILE A 92 -1.53 -5.81 1.06
CA ILE A 92 -1.49 -4.35 0.92
C ILE A 92 -2.91 -3.90 0.60
N ALA A 93 -3.63 -3.39 1.61
CA ALA A 93 -5.04 -3.03 1.56
C ALA A 93 -5.22 -1.50 1.67
N PRO A 94 -5.10 -0.75 0.56
CA PRO A 94 -5.11 0.72 0.58
C PRO A 94 -6.45 1.32 1.04
N TYR A 95 -7.53 0.57 0.97
CA TYR A 95 -8.87 0.99 1.40
C TYR A 95 -9.24 0.53 2.81
N SER A 96 -8.33 -0.12 3.54
CA SER A 96 -8.57 -0.44 4.95
C SER A 96 -8.53 0.81 5.82
N LYS A 97 -9.37 0.85 6.86
CA LYS A 97 -9.58 1.98 7.76
C LYS A 97 -8.29 2.63 8.31
N ASP A 98 -7.26 1.83 8.58
CA ASP A 98 -6.04 2.31 9.23
C ASP A 98 -4.83 2.40 8.28
N PHE A 99 -5.03 2.14 6.99
CA PHE A 99 -3.93 2.13 6.01
C PHE A 99 -3.21 3.48 5.94
N CYS A 100 -3.95 4.58 5.95
CA CYS A 100 -3.39 5.92 5.87
C CYS A 100 -2.74 6.40 7.18
N LYS A 101 -3.24 5.96 8.34
CA LYS A 101 -2.76 6.42 9.66
C LYS A 101 -1.27 6.14 9.87
N SER A 102 -0.77 5.04 9.36
CA SER A 102 0.62 4.62 9.50
C SER A 102 1.45 4.81 8.22
N CYS A 103 0.96 5.61 7.25
CA CYS A 103 1.64 5.80 5.98
C CYS A 103 2.84 6.76 6.11
N ASN A 104 4.05 6.22 5.98
CA ASN A 104 5.32 6.96 6.00
C ASN A 104 5.90 7.22 4.59
N ARG A 105 5.12 7.06 3.52
CA ARG A 105 5.62 7.12 2.15
C ARG A 105 5.60 8.54 1.59
N LEU A 106 6.72 8.94 1.01
CA LEU A 106 6.86 10.10 0.14
C LEU A 106 7.16 9.63 -1.28
N ARG A 107 6.83 10.44 -2.26
CA ARG A 107 7.14 10.18 -3.66
C ARG A 107 7.69 11.43 -4.32
N VAL A 108 8.66 11.24 -5.19
CA VAL A 108 9.12 12.29 -6.10
C VAL A 108 8.75 11.83 -7.52
N THR A 109 8.06 12.68 -8.25
CA THR A 109 7.69 12.41 -9.64
C THR A 109 8.89 12.62 -10.58
N ALA A 110 8.82 12.10 -11.80
CA ALA A 110 9.81 12.34 -12.84
C ALA A 110 9.96 13.84 -13.18
N LYS A 111 8.93 14.65 -12.85
CA LYS A 111 8.97 16.11 -13.00
C LYS A 111 9.61 16.83 -11.81
N GLY A 112 10.11 16.11 -10.79
CA GLY A 112 10.71 16.68 -9.59
C GLY A 112 9.70 17.28 -8.61
N GLU A 113 8.47 16.77 -8.57
CA GLU A 113 7.44 17.17 -7.60
C GLU A 113 7.42 16.22 -6.42
N LEU A 114 7.45 16.76 -5.20
CA LEU A 114 7.24 16.00 -3.97
C LEU A 114 5.74 15.78 -3.77
N ARG A 115 5.30 14.53 -3.74
CA ARG A 115 3.91 14.13 -3.44
C ARG A 115 3.82 13.42 -2.11
N LEU A 116 2.88 13.84 -1.30
CA LEU A 116 2.64 13.30 0.05
C LEU A 116 1.79 12.02 0.02
N CYS A 117 0.94 11.87 -0.99
CA CYS A 117 0.01 10.75 -1.15
C CYS A 117 -0.01 10.25 -2.59
N LEU A 118 -0.27 8.95 -2.77
CA LEU A 118 -0.46 8.35 -4.10
C LEU A 118 -1.79 8.80 -4.73
N PHE A 119 -2.81 8.99 -3.90
CA PHE A 119 -4.15 9.36 -4.34
C PHE A 119 -4.30 10.89 -4.53
N GLY A 120 -3.31 11.68 -4.10
CA GLY A 120 -3.34 13.13 -4.26
C GLY A 120 -2.82 13.58 -5.62
N ASN A 121 -3.51 14.55 -6.21
CA ASN A 121 -3.13 15.13 -7.51
C ASN A 121 -2.18 16.34 -7.38
N THR A 122 -1.94 16.81 -6.15
CA THR A 122 -1.09 17.98 -5.89
C THR A 122 0.30 17.56 -5.43
N GLY A 123 1.31 18.28 -5.92
CA GLY A 123 2.69 18.13 -5.50
C GLY A 123 3.38 19.49 -5.41
N VAL A 124 4.47 19.54 -4.66
CA VAL A 124 5.31 20.73 -4.56
C VAL A 124 6.58 20.51 -5.36
N SER A 125 6.91 21.43 -6.27
CA SER A 125 8.12 21.32 -7.08
C SER A 125 9.38 21.49 -6.23
N LEU A 126 10.28 20.51 -6.32
CA LEU A 126 11.61 20.58 -5.69
C LEU A 126 12.65 21.21 -6.62
N ARG A 127 12.36 21.34 -7.91
CA ARG A 127 13.33 21.80 -8.94
C ARG A 127 14.01 23.13 -8.63
N PRO A 128 13.30 24.16 -8.11
CA PRO A 128 13.95 25.43 -7.78
C PRO A 128 15.09 25.28 -6.76
N LEU A 129 15.01 24.26 -5.87
CA LEU A 129 15.94 24.01 -4.78
C LEU A 129 16.93 22.87 -5.07
N LEU A 130 16.99 22.40 -6.31
CA LEU A 130 17.90 21.32 -6.77
C LEU A 130 18.98 21.84 -7.75
N LYS A 131 19.15 23.16 -7.88
CA LYS A 131 20.08 23.76 -8.84
C LYS A 131 21.50 23.82 -8.29
N ASP A 132 21.63 24.03 -7.00
CA ASP A 132 22.90 24.26 -6.33
C ASP A 132 22.97 23.62 -4.95
N ALA A 133 24.16 23.19 -4.54
CA ALA A 133 24.37 22.53 -3.26
C ALA A 133 24.11 23.46 -2.05
N SER A 134 24.26 24.77 -2.21
CA SER A 134 23.94 25.76 -1.16
C SER A 134 22.47 25.74 -0.74
N GLN A 135 21.56 25.28 -1.63
CA GLN A 135 20.12 25.20 -1.41
C GLN A 135 19.68 23.99 -0.56
N LYS A 136 20.62 23.14 -0.11
CA LYS A 136 20.33 21.92 0.67
C LYS A 136 19.50 22.21 1.92
N LYS A 137 19.78 23.29 2.62
CA LYS A 137 19.06 23.68 3.84
C LYS A 137 17.59 24.02 3.54
N ASP A 138 17.36 24.79 2.48
CA ASP A 138 16.03 25.20 2.06
C ASP A 138 15.21 24.01 1.54
N LEU A 139 15.84 23.12 0.79
CA LEU A 139 15.24 21.85 0.35
C LEU A 139 14.80 20.99 1.54
N LEU A 140 15.66 20.83 2.54
CA LEU A 140 15.33 20.11 3.77
C LEU A 140 14.15 20.75 4.51
N ASN A 141 14.16 22.07 4.67
CA ASN A 141 13.08 22.81 5.32
C ASN A 141 11.75 22.63 4.57
N LEU A 142 11.76 22.67 3.23
CA LEU A 142 10.58 22.42 2.41
C LEU A 142 10.03 21.00 2.65
N ILE A 143 10.90 19.98 2.61
CA ILE A 143 10.50 18.59 2.82
C ILE A 143 9.92 18.40 4.23
N LEU A 144 10.54 18.95 5.26
CA LEU A 144 10.05 18.88 6.65
C LEU A 144 8.70 19.56 6.83
N THR A 145 8.50 20.71 6.19
CA THR A 145 7.22 21.42 6.19
C THR A 145 6.13 20.55 5.54
N GLN A 146 6.42 19.96 4.39
CA GLN A 146 5.48 19.07 3.72
C GLN A 146 5.18 17.83 4.55
N LEU A 147 6.14 17.25 5.26
CA LEU A 147 5.92 16.12 6.16
C LEU A 147 4.97 16.45 7.33
N ARG A 148 5.03 17.65 7.87
CA ARG A 148 4.08 18.12 8.90
C ARG A 148 2.66 18.20 8.35
N LEU A 149 2.50 18.75 7.14
CA LEU A 149 1.21 18.78 6.44
C LEU A 149 0.66 17.39 6.16
N LYS A 150 1.54 16.42 5.83
CA LYS A 150 1.12 15.03 5.60
C LYS A 150 0.45 14.42 6.83
N LYS A 151 0.92 14.65 8.04
CA LYS A 151 0.29 14.13 9.27
C LYS A 151 -1.15 14.60 9.40
N ASN A 152 -1.42 15.85 9.08
CA ASN A 152 -2.77 16.43 9.13
C ASN A 152 -3.68 15.87 8.02
N LEU A 153 -3.17 15.72 6.80
CA LEU A 153 -3.91 15.11 5.68
C LEU A 153 -4.25 13.63 5.93
N THR A 154 -3.42 12.93 6.66
CA THR A 154 -3.65 11.52 7.00
C THR A 154 -4.85 11.36 7.93
N ILE A 155 -5.06 12.28 8.85
CA ILE A 155 -6.23 12.32 9.74
C ILE A 155 -7.50 12.60 8.92
N LEU A 156 -7.50 13.64 8.08
CA LEU A 156 -8.63 14.01 7.21
C LEU A 156 -9.04 12.88 6.25
N ASN A 157 -8.08 12.24 5.59
CA ASN A 157 -8.37 11.15 4.67
C ASN A 157 -8.92 9.90 5.38
N SER A 158 -8.56 9.63 6.62
CA SER A 158 -9.13 8.54 7.41
C SER A 158 -10.60 8.80 7.77
N GLU A 159 -10.98 10.05 7.99
CA GLU A 159 -12.36 10.46 8.26
C GLU A 159 -13.24 10.38 7.00
N ILE A 160 -12.72 10.82 5.85
CA ILE A 160 -13.41 10.71 4.56
C ILE A 160 -13.61 9.24 4.15
N GLN A 161 -12.61 8.38 4.34
CA GLN A 161 -12.74 6.96 4.04
C GLN A 161 -13.72 6.25 4.98
N ALA A 162 -13.84 6.69 6.22
CA ALA A 162 -14.84 6.15 7.15
C ALA A 162 -16.28 6.51 6.74
N GLN A 163 -16.48 7.64 6.05
CA GLN A 163 -17.79 8.08 5.53
C GLN A 163 -18.19 7.38 4.22
N LEU A 164 -17.24 6.83 3.46
CA LEU A 164 -17.51 6.15 2.18
C LEU A 164 -17.81 4.65 2.33
N HIS A 165 -17.73 4.11 3.54
CA HIS A 165 -17.99 2.71 3.88
C HIS A 165 -19.28 2.50 4.68
N ILE A 166 -20.27 3.42 4.55
CA ILE A 166 -21.65 3.22 5.04
C ILE A 166 -22.47 2.56 3.96
#